data_fbc4b23efe617b815787abd37f8bcbaa
#
_entry.id   fbc4b23efe617b815787abd37f8bcbaa
#
_cell.length_a   1.000
_cell.length_b   1.000
_cell.length_c   1.000
_cell.angle_alpha   90.00
_cell.angle_beta   90.00
_cell.angle_gamma   90.00
#
_symmetry.space_group_name_H-M   'P 1'
#
loop_
_entity.id
_entity.type
_entity.pdbx_description
1 polymer ?
#
loop_
_entity_poly.entity_id
_entity_poly.type
_entity_poly.pdbx_seq_one_letter_code
_entity_poly.pdbx_strand_id
1 'polypeptide(L)'
;LGCGRIFEGTYVQMFNSLKKIKSLPKETKIYCGHEYTLQNSEFCLTLDKENLKLRNKIIDIKKKLKNEVPTIPSTLGEEIECNIFLKAKDIKSFSKLRDLKDNF
;
A
#
# COMPACT_ATOMS: atom_id res chain seq x y z
N LEU A 1 -0.40 -3.74 -0.25
CA LEU A 1 0.33 -2.53 0.13
C LEU A 1 0.94 -1.85 -1.09
N GLY A 2 1.09 -0.54 -1.03
CA GLY A 2 1.57 0.26 -2.14
C GLY A 2 0.49 0.63 -3.14
N CYS A 3 0.90 1.11 -4.29
CA CYS A 3 0.08 1.30 -5.48
C CYS A 3 0.98 1.15 -6.70
N GLY A 4 0.37 0.94 -7.87
CA GLY A 4 1.13 0.78 -9.11
C GLY A 4 1.84 2.06 -9.55
N ARG A 5 2.88 1.91 -10.36
CA ARG A 5 3.49 3.03 -11.06
C ARG A 5 2.50 3.61 -12.06
N ILE A 6 2.65 4.90 -12.33
CA ILE A 6 1.79 5.59 -13.29
C ILE A 6 2.46 5.51 -14.66
N PHE A 7 2.07 4.52 -15.45
CA PHE A 7 2.54 4.36 -16.84
C PHE A 7 1.70 5.17 -17.81
N GLU A 8 0.40 5.24 -17.53
CA GLU A 8 -0.57 6.02 -18.29
C GLU A 8 -1.42 6.84 -17.31
N GLY A 9 -1.93 7.98 -17.76
CA GLY A 9 -2.71 8.86 -16.91
C GLY A 9 -1.85 9.78 -16.06
N THR A 10 -2.42 10.30 -14.97
CA THR A 10 -1.81 11.33 -14.14
C THR A 10 -1.87 10.94 -12.66
N TYR A 11 -1.07 11.65 -11.83
CA TYR A 11 -1.15 11.53 -10.37
C TYR A 11 -2.57 11.82 -9.86
N VAL A 12 -3.25 12.80 -10.47
CA VAL A 12 -4.62 13.16 -10.11
C VAL A 12 -5.57 11.98 -10.32
N GLN A 13 -5.47 11.33 -11.46
CA GLN A 13 -6.31 10.17 -11.79
C GLN A 13 -6.06 9.01 -10.83
N MET A 14 -4.81 8.69 -10.54
CA MET A 14 -4.47 7.61 -9.61
C MET A 14 -4.94 7.94 -8.20
N PHE A 15 -4.70 9.17 -7.74
CA PHE A 15 -5.14 9.62 -6.42
C PHE A 15 -6.66 9.51 -6.26
N ASN A 16 -7.41 9.94 -7.28
CA ASN A 16 -8.88 9.85 -7.27
C ASN A 16 -9.35 8.39 -7.28
N SER A 17 -8.67 7.52 -8.03
CA SER A 17 -8.98 6.08 -8.02
C SER A 17 -8.78 5.47 -6.66
N LEU A 18 -7.69 5.79 -5.97
CA LEU A 18 -7.42 5.31 -4.61
C LEU A 18 -8.44 5.85 -3.61
N LYS A 19 -8.89 7.09 -3.77
CA LYS A 19 -9.97 7.66 -2.95
C LYS A 19 -11.27 6.88 -3.10
N LYS A 20 -11.64 6.49 -4.31
CA LYS A 20 -12.81 5.67 -4.55
C LYS A 20 -12.72 4.32 -3.85
N ILE A 21 -11.58 3.66 -3.97
CA ILE A 21 -11.33 2.38 -3.28
C ILE A 21 -11.42 2.56 -1.77
N LYS A 22 -10.81 3.61 -1.24
CA LYS A 22 -10.78 3.92 0.18
C LYS A 22 -12.17 4.14 0.78
N SER A 23 -13.15 4.54 -0.05
CA SER A 23 -14.53 4.76 0.39
C SER A 23 -15.35 3.48 0.54
N LEU A 24 -14.83 2.34 0.12
CA LEU A 24 -15.50 1.05 0.24
C LEU A 24 -15.50 0.56 1.71
N PRO A 25 -16.36 -0.44 2.05
CA PRO A 25 -16.33 -1.03 3.39
C PRO A 25 -14.95 -1.58 3.77
N LYS A 26 -14.56 -1.47 5.02
CA LYS A 26 -13.23 -1.88 5.50
C LYS A 26 -12.96 -3.38 5.36
N GLU A 27 -14.00 -4.20 5.37
CA GLU A 27 -13.90 -5.64 5.17
C GLU A 27 -13.72 -6.05 3.70
N THR A 28 -13.73 -5.08 2.78
CA THR A 28 -13.49 -5.35 1.35
C THR A 28 -12.11 -5.98 1.16
N LYS A 29 -12.07 -7.09 0.44
CA LYS A 29 -10.81 -7.78 0.12
C LYS A 29 -10.14 -7.14 -1.08
N ILE A 30 -8.84 -6.92 -0.96
CA ILE A 30 -8.02 -6.29 -2.00
C ILE A 30 -7.13 -7.35 -2.63
N TYR A 31 -7.36 -7.61 -3.91
CA TYR A 31 -6.56 -8.54 -4.72
C TYR A 31 -5.67 -7.75 -5.67
N CYS A 32 -4.37 -7.77 -5.43
CA CYS A 32 -3.40 -7.10 -6.29
C CYS A 32 -2.92 -8.03 -7.40
N GLY A 33 -2.42 -7.44 -8.48
CA GLY A 33 -1.92 -8.21 -9.64
C GLY A 33 -0.58 -8.90 -9.42
N HIS A 34 0.20 -8.47 -8.43
CA HIS A 34 1.55 -8.98 -8.18
C HIS A 34 1.82 -9.15 -6.68
N GLU A 35 2.72 -10.08 -6.35
CA GLU A 35 3.15 -10.35 -4.99
C GLU A 35 4.31 -9.43 -4.59
N TYR A 36 4.07 -8.11 -4.57
CA TYR A 36 5.08 -7.11 -4.20
C TYR A 36 4.94 -6.63 -2.76
N THR A 37 4.17 -7.35 -1.95
CA THR A 37 3.75 -6.89 -0.62
C THR A 37 4.93 -6.60 0.30
N LEU A 38 5.95 -7.45 0.33
CA LEU A 38 7.11 -7.25 1.20
C LEU A 38 7.86 -5.97 0.84
N GLN A 39 8.22 -5.80 -0.42
CA GLN A 39 8.95 -4.60 -0.88
C GLN A 39 8.15 -3.33 -0.63
N ASN A 40 6.85 -3.37 -0.90
CA ASN A 40 5.97 -2.23 -0.67
C ASN A 40 5.84 -1.92 0.82
N SER A 41 5.78 -2.94 1.67
CA SER A 41 5.71 -2.74 3.12
C SER A 41 7.00 -2.15 3.68
N GLU A 42 8.15 -2.55 3.16
CA GLU A 42 9.44 -1.98 3.53
C GLU A 42 9.52 -0.50 3.17
N PHE A 43 9.03 -0.12 2.00
CA PHE A 43 8.91 1.28 1.62
C PHE A 43 8.03 2.06 2.60
N CYS A 44 6.85 1.54 2.90
CA CYS A 44 5.93 2.18 3.86
C CYS A 44 6.63 2.38 5.22
N LEU A 45 7.39 1.41 5.67
CA LEU A 45 8.10 1.48 6.95
C LEU A 45 9.15 2.60 6.96
N THR A 46 9.80 2.90 5.85
CA THR A 46 10.78 4.00 5.78
C THR A 46 10.15 5.35 6.12
N LEU A 47 8.86 5.52 5.88
CA LEU A 47 8.11 6.76 6.07
C LEU A 47 7.16 6.74 7.27
N ASP A 48 6.94 5.57 7.86
CA ASP A 48 5.96 5.39 8.95
C ASP A 48 6.50 4.41 10.00
N LYS A 49 7.71 4.70 10.49
CA LYS A 49 8.50 3.80 11.36
C LYS A 49 7.82 3.47 12.68
N GLU A 50 6.99 4.37 13.20
CA GLU A 50 6.30 4.20 14.48
C GLU A 50 4.99 3.40 14.37
N ASN A 51 4.58 3.03 13.16
CA ASN A 51 3.34 2.33 12.94
C ASN A 51 3.45 0.86 13.36
N LEU A 52 2.92 0.53 14.54
CA LEU A 52 2.96 -0.83 15.09
C LEU A 52 2.17 -1.82 14.23
N LYS A 53 1.05 -1.40 13.67
CA LYS A 53 0.24 -2.27 12.80
C LYS A 53 1.01 -2.65 11.53
N LEU A 54 1.74 -1.69 10.96
CA LEU A 54 2.61 -1.95 9.81
C LEU A 54 3.74 -2.91 10.18
N ARG A 55 4.39 -2.71 11.33
CA ARG A 55 5.47 -3.59 11.79
C ARG A 55 4.97 -5.02 11.99
N ASN A 56 3.82 -5.18 12.62
CA ASN A 56 3.21 -6.49 12.81
C ASN A 56 2.80 -7.13 11.48
N LYS A 57 2.30 -6.32 10.55
CA LYS A 57 1.97 -6.77 9.20
C LYS A 57 3.21 -7.30 8.47
N ILE A 58 4.35 -6.62 8.59
CA ILE A 58 5.61 -7.07 7.98
C ILE A 58 6.07 -8.42 8.54
N ILE A 59 5.94 -8.63 9.84
CA ILE A 59 6.26 -9.91 10.47
C ILE A 59 5.39 -11.01 9.88
N ASP A 60 4.09 -10.77 9.76
CA ASP A 60 3.14 -11.71 9.16
C ASP A 60 3.46 -12.00 7.70
N ILE A 61 3.79 -10.96 6.92
CA ILE A 61 4.17 -11.09 5.50
C ILE A 61 5.40 -11.99 5.37
N LYS A 62 6.44 -11.76 6.15
CA LYS A 62 7.68 -12.54 6.11
C LYS A 62 7.41 -14.00 6.48
N LYS A 63 6.56 -14.25 7.47
CA LYS A 63 6.16 -15.59 7.88
C LYS A 63 5.42 -16.33 6.75
N LYS A 64 4.47 -15.65 6.12
CA LYS A 64 3.71 -16.22 5.00
C LYS A 64 4.62 -16.57 3.83
N LEU A 65 5.52 -15.66 3.45
CA LEU A 65 6.43 -15.89 2.33
C LEU A 65 7.41 -17.03 2.63
N LYS A 66 7.89 -17.14 3.85
CA LYS A 66 8.75 -18.26 4.27
C LYS A 66 8.03 -19.59 4.13
N ASN A 67 6.74 -19.63 4.39
CA ASN A 67 5.91 -20.84 4.30
C ASN A 67 5.24 -21.01 2.93
N GLU A 68 5.66 -20.22 1.94
CA GLU A 68 5.09 -20.23 0.59
C GLU A 68 3.58 -19.97 0.56
N VAL A 69 3.09 -19.14 1.50
CA VAL A 69 1.69 -18.72 1.58
C VAL A 69 1.57 -17.33 0.97
N PRO A 70 0.61 -17.11 0.05
CA PRO A 70 0.39 -15.77 -0.52
C PRO A 70 0.02 -14.73 0.54
N THR A 71 0.45 -13.49 0.34
CA THR A 71 0.09 -12.36 1.19
C THR A 71 -1.17 -11.64 0.72
N ILE A 72 -1.69 -12.01 -0.44
CA ILE A 72 -2.88 -11.48 -1.08
C ILE A 72 -4.00 -12.52 -0.94
N PRO A 73 -5.23 -12.13 -0.60
CA PRO A 73 -5.71 -10.75 -0.43
C PRO A 73 -5.38 -10.16 0.95
N SER A 74 -5.44 -8.82 1.02
CA SER A 74 -5.55 -8.10 2.28
C SER A 74 -6.96 -7.51 2.39
N THR A 75 -7.30 -6.92 3.54
CA THR A 75 -8.55 -6.17 3.69
C THR A 75 -8.28 -4.68 3.48
N LEU A 76 -9.31 -3.94 3.05
CA LEU A 76 -9.18 -2.49 2.92
C LEU A 76 -8.83 -1.82 4.25
N GLY A 77 -9.38 -2.34 5.37
CA GLY A 77 -9.04 -1.84 6.70
C GLY A 77 -7.55 -1.93 7.01
N GLU A 78 -6.92 -3.07 6.69
CA GLU A 78 -5.47 -3.24 6.83
C GLU A 78 -4.70 -2.28 5.93
N GLU A 79 -5.15 -2.10 4.69
CA GLU A 79 -4.52 -1.19 3.74
C GLU A 79 -4.60 0.26 4.21
N ILE A 80 -5.73 0.68 4.76
CA ILE A 80 -5.88 2.04 5.30
C ILE A 80 -4.89 2.28 6.46
N GLU A 81 -4.66 1.28 7.29
CA GLU A 81 -3.75 1.39 8.44
C GLU A 81 -2.27 1.29 8.06
N CYS A 82 -1.93 0.56 7.01
CA CYS A 82 -0.55 0.20 6.68
C CYS A 82 -0.04 0.84 5.39
N ASN A 83 -0.89 1.11 4.42
CA ASN A 83 -0.50 1.60 3.11
C ASN A 83 -0.34 3.12 3.11
N ILE A 84 0.91 3.59 3.02
CA ILE A 84 1.22 5.03 3.07
C ILE A 84 0.53 5.82 1.95
N PHE A 85 0.30 5.22 0.78
CA PHE A 85 -0.38 5.88 -0.33
C PHE A 85 -1.83 6.22 -0.01
N LEU A 86 -2.50 5.39 0.79
CA LEU A 86 -3.88 5.66 1.22
C LEU A 86 -3.95 6.72 2.33
N LYS A 87 -2.83 7.07 2.93
CA LYS A 87 -2.73 8.12 3.95
C LYS A 87 -2.47 9.50 3.36
N ALA A 88 -2.16 9.59 2.07
CA ALA A 88 -1.94 10.86 1.41
C ALA A 88 -3.21 11.70 1.45
N LYS A 89 -3.10 12.95 1.92
CA LYS A 89 -4.23 13.86 2.12
C LYS A 89 -4.59 14.64 0.86
N ASP A 90 -3.64 14.85 -0.02
CA ASP A 90 -3.80 15.62 -1.24
C ASP A 90 -2.91 15.08 -2.36
N ILE A 91 -3.11 15.63 -3.55
CA ILE A 91 -2.38 15.21 -4.76
C ILE A 91 -0.89 15.47 -4.63
N LYS A 92 -0.49 16.58 -4.00
CA LYS A 92 0.92 16.93 -3.80
C LYS A 92 1.63 15.88 -2.94
N SER A 93 1.03 15.52 -1.81
CA SER A 93 1.57 14.49 -0.93
C SER A 93 1.64 13.13 -1.63
N PHE A 94 0.59 12.77 -2.35
CA PHE A 94 0.55 11.52 -3.11
C PHE A 94 1.64 11.47 -4.18
N SER A 95 1.80 12.53 -4.96
CA SER A 95 2.81 12.62 -6.01
C SER A 95 4.22 12.45 -5.46
N LYS A 96 4.50 13.07 -4.32
CA LYS A 96 5.79 12.94 -3.62
C LYS A 96 6.05 11.50 -3.20
N LEU A 97 5.04 10.82 -2.64
CA LEU A 97 5.17 9.42 -2.24
C LEU A 97 5.44 8.52 -3.45
N ARG A 98 4.76 8.76 -4.57
CA ARG A 98 4.95 8.00 -5.78
C ARG A 98 6.37 8.17 -6.33
N ASP A 99 6.86 9.41 -6.37
CA ASP A 99 8.22 9.70 -6.82
C ASP A 99 9.27 9.03 -5.92
N LEU A 100 9.08 9.07 -4.61
CA LEU A 100 9.96 8.39 -3.66
C LEU A 100 9.98 6.88 -3.89
N LYS A 101 8.82 6.26 -4.14
CA LYS A 101 8.73 4.83 -4.38
C LYS A 101 9.39 4.44 -5.69
N ASP A 102 9.27 5.26 -6.73
CA ASP A 102 9.89 4.98 -8.03
C ASP A 102 11.42 4.95 -7.94
N ASN A 103 11.99 5.62 -6.95
CA ASN A 103 13.43 5.68 -6.69
C ASN A 103 13.88 4.82 -5.49
N PHE A 104 13.00 4.04 -4.96
CA PHE A 104 13.28 3.18 -3.79
C PHE A 104 14.09 1.95 -4.13
#